data_b6c5631a1bae68741dcf3f4daf229013
#
_entry.id   b6c5631a1bae68741dcf3f4daf229013
#
_cell.length_a   1.000
_cell.length_b   1.000
_cell.length_c   1.000
_cell.angle_alpha   90.00
_cell.angle_beta   90.00
_cell.angle_gamma   90.00
#
_symmetry.space_group_name_H-M   'P 1'
#
loop_
_entity.id
_entity.type
_entity.pdbx_description
1 polymer ?
#
loop_
_entity_poly.entity_id
_entity_poly.type
_entity_poly.pdbx_seq_one_letter_code
_entity_poly.pdbx_strand_id
1 'polypeptide(L)'
;MIAAKPHKDYHELLGLLLERGMIINDRNRAIRKLSQVGYYRLSGFWYPSRIIATTDKGLSYRTDRFLAGTSFEKTYDLYLFDKKLRLLMIDAIERIEIHVRSVIAHEVGRNDPLAYMSSKYINPKFSSAFEHWVYKQKVKLDESRDDCIEWHRSQGKEIPFWVAVETWDFGQMSKYYAMLNGHMHGKIIRRFGIDNKQTFAKWLKCLNLIRNRCAHHSRIWNRKHPRVPVPDNEYFDGLNLHPESCERIFSAICIIWYLVKRLGPGSTWLRQIADLIDSKPNVPGCGYDSMGLPAKGFPRERFSQDLGFVIADNDPVAEGRKGSD
;
A
#
# COMPACT_ATOMS: atom_id res chain seq x y z
N MET A 1 28.34 -10.15 23.79
CA MET A 1 27.51 -9.14 23.08
C MET A 1 28.43 -8.11 22.47
N ILE A 2 28.23 -7.76 21.20
CA ILE A 2 28.97 -6.66 20.55
C ILE A 2 28.38 -5.35 21.06
N ALA A 3 29.20 -4.44 21.56
CA ALA A 3 28.77 -3.14 22.08
C ALA A 3 28.06 -2.31 21.00
N ALA A 4 27.08 -1.48 21.40
CA ALA A 4 26.44 -0.53 20.50
C ALA A 4 27.48 0.44 19.90
N LYS A 5 27.25 0.88 18.66
CA LYS A 5 28.14 1.89 18.04
C LYS A 5 28.07 3.19 18.83
N PRO A 6 29.23 3.87 19.03
CA PRO A 6 29.24 5.15 19.73
C PRO A 6 28.48 6.22 18.94
N HIS A 7 28.00 7.23 19.64
CA HIS A 7 27.42 8.42 19.05
C HIS A 7 28.48 9.15 18.19
N LYS A 8 28.01 9.74 17.07
CA LYS A 8 28.78 10.62 16.21
C LYS A 8 27.97 11.88 15.92
N ASP A 9 28.61 13.03 15.99
CA ASP A 9 27.97 14.28 15.58
C ASP A 9 27.83 14.40 14.07
N TYR A 10 27.18 15.46 13.58
CA TYR A 10 26.89 15.61 12.15
C TYR A 10 28.15 15.85 11.31
N HIS A 11 29.20 16.47 11.88
CA HIS A 11 30.49 16.69 11.21
C HIS A 11 31.27 15.39 11.08
N GLU A 12 31.30 14.59 12.14
CA GLU A 12 31.89 13.24 12.13
C GLU A 12 31.17 12.32 11.15
N LEU A 13 29.80 12.38 11.09
CA LEU A 13 29.01 11.59 10.14
C LEU A 13 29.26 12.02 8.70
N LEU A 14 29.44 13.32 8.45
CA LEU A 14 29.82 13.84 7.14
C LEU A 14 31.23 13.37 6.75
N GLY A 15 32.20 13.47 7.66
CA GLY A 15 33.55 12.96 7.48
C GLY A 15 33.58 11.48 7.09
N LEU A 16 32.78 10.68 7.78
CA LEU A 16 32.63 9.25 7.50
C LEU A 16 32.06 8.97 6.09
N LEU A 17 31.13 9.78 5.60
CA LEU A 17 30.60 9.64 4.24
C LEU A 17 31.67 9.99 3.18
N LEU A 18 32.45 11.03 3.40
CA LEU A 18 33.58 11.42 2.53
C LEU A 18 34.65 10.33 2.49
N GLU A 19 35.07 9.82 3.65
CA GLU A 19 36.05 8.72 3.76
C GLU A 19 35.60 7.47 2.97
N ARG A 20 34.31 7.20 2.95
CA ARG A 20 33.72 6.07 2.21
C ARG A 20 33.55 6.34 0.71
N GLY A 21 33.97 7.50 0.23
CA GLY A 21 33.96 7.88 -1.18
C GLY A 21 32.63 8.51 -1.69
N MET A 22 31.81 9.06 -0.79
CA MET A 22 30.63 9.82 -1.20
C MET A 22 31.04 11.22 -1.65
N ILE A 23 30.53 11.65 -2.82
CA ILE A 23 30.73 13.01 -3.31
C ILE A 23 29.76 13.93 -2.55
N ILE A 24 30.26 15.03 -1.99
CA ILE A 24 29.49 16.00 -1.25
C ILE A 24 29.89 17.40 -1.74
N ASN A 25 29.04 18.03 -2.54
CA ASN A 25 29.34 19.33 -3.17
C ASN A 25 29.11 20.49 -2.19
N ASP A 26 28.05 20.41 -1.36
CA ASP A 26 27.73 21.44 -0.36
C ASP A 26 27.69 20.81 1.04
N ARG A 27 28.82 20.95 1.76
CA ARG A 27 28.98 20.41 3.11
C ARG A 27 27.97 21.00 4.11
N ASN A 28 27.73 22.30 4.04
CA ASN A 28 26.81 22.97 4.96
C ASN A 28 25.36 22.50 4.75
N ARG A 29 24.94 22.35 3.49
CA ARG A 29 23.65 21.78 3.15
C ARG A 29 23.56 20.34 3.62
N ALA A 30 24.57 19.52 3.41
CA ALA A 30 24.59 18.12 3.84
C ALA A 30 24.46 18.00 5.36
N ILE A 31 25.18 18.79 6.16
CA ILE A 31 25.04 18.83 7.62
C ILE A 31 23.62 19.21 8.03
N ARG A 32 23.03 20.26 7.45
CA ARG A 32 21.63 20.64 7.71
C ARG A 32 20.67 19.50 7.38
N LYS A 33 20.88 18.76 6.28
CA LYS A 33 20.00 17.62 5.93
C LYS A 33 20.21 16.43 6.84
N LEU A 34 21.43 16.15 7.28
CA LEU A 34 21.70 15.15 8.31
C LEU A 34 21.00 15.49 9.63
N SER A 35 20.98 16.75 10.05
CA SER A 35 20.31 17.16 11.28
C SER A 35 18.77 17.09 11.18
N GLN A 36 18.19 17.39 10.00
CA GLN A 36 16.75 17.40 9.77
C GLN A 36 16.15 16.02 9.56
N VAL A 37 16.88 15.11 8.89
CA VAL A 37 16.36 13.81 8.45
C VAL A 37 16.96 12.65 9.23
N GLY A 38 18.20 12.80 9.66
CA GLY A 38 18.96 11.78 10.37
C GLY A 38 19.76 10.85 9.44
N TYR A 39 20.97 10.53 9.87
CA TYR A 39 21.89 9.65 9.13
C TYR A 39 21.26 8.29 8.81
N TYR A 40 20.65 7.63 9.80
CA TYR A 40 20.11 6.28 9.61
C TYR A 40 18.93 6.24 8.65
N ARG A 41 18.09 7.26 8.63
CA ARG A 41 17.02 7.36 7.64
C ARG A 41 17.59 7.51 6.23
N LEU A 42 18.54 8.42 6.03
CA LEU A 42 19.18 8.64 4.74
C LEU A 42 20.04 7.42 4.31
N SER A 43 20.64 6.70 5.26
CA SER A 43 21.46 5.52 4.94
C SER A 43 20.71 4.45 4.16
N GLY A 44 19.40 4.34 4.35
CA GLY A 44 18.57 3.44 3.58
C GLY A 44 18.51 3.77 2.08
N PHE A 45 18.82 5.01 1.69
CA PHE A 45 18.80 5.47 0.30
C PHE A 45 20.17 5.33 -0.39
N TRP A 46 21.25 5.42 0.31
CA TRP A 46 22.60 5.16 -0.23
C TRP A 46 23.12 3.75 0.01
N TYR A 47 22.45 2.93 0.81
CA TYR A 47 22.87 1.55 1.04
C TYR A 47 23.00 0.73 -0.26
N PRO A 48 22.09 0.83 -1.25
CA PRO A 48 22.24 0.14 -2.53
C PRO A 48 23.49 0.59 -3.33
N SER A 49 23.96 1.81 -3.09
CA SER A 49 25.15 2.37 -3.75
C SER A 49 26.47 1.91 -3.13
N ARG A 50 26.45 1.03 -2.13
CA ARG A 50 27.69 0.45 -1.59
C ARG A 50 28.21 -0.64 -2.50
N ILE A 51 29.53 -0.72 -2.64
CA ILE A 51 30.23 -1.75 -3.41
C ILE A 51 29.90 -3.13 -2.82
N ILE A 52 29.60 -4.08 -3.69
CA ILE A 52 29.41 -5.48 -3.33
C ILE A 52 30.75 -6.18 -3.46
N ALA A 53 31.19 -6.86 -2.41
CA ALA A 53 32.34 -7.75 -2.39
C ALA A 53 31.88 -9.18 -2.09
N THR A 54 32.72 -10.15 -2.44
CA THR A 54 32.46 -11.56 -2.18
C THR A 54 33.52 -12.08 -1.20
N THR A 55 33.09 -12.83 -0.19
CA THR A 55 34.00 -13.52 0.73
C THR A 55 34.64 -14.71 0.04
N ASP A 56 35.71 -15.27 0.63
CA ASP A 56 36.37 -16.50 0.17
C ASP A 56 35.40 -17.71 0.10
N LYS A 57 34.30 -17.65 0.83
CA LYS A 57 33.23 -18.66 0.82
C LYS A 57 32.12 -18.39 -0.21
N GLY A 58 32.33 -17.44 -1.13
CA GLY A 58 31.34 -17.10 -2.17
C GLY A 58 30.15 -16.29 -1.70
N LEU A 59 30.14 -15.81 -0.44
CA LEU A 59 29.02 -15.00 0.09
C LEU A 59 29.20 -13.53 -0.25
N SER A 60 28.22 -12.94 -0.94
CA SER A 60 28.22 -11.51 -1.29
C SER A 60 27.80 -10.65 -0.09
N TYR A 61 28.53 -9.56 0.15
CA TYR A 61 28.22 -8.55 1.17
C TYR A 61 28.48 -7.13 0.65
N ARG A 62 27.82 -6.14 1.23
CA ARG A 62 28.09 -4.74 0.89
C ARG A 62 29.17 -4.17 1.81
N THR A 63 30.20 -3.65 1.20
CA THR A 63 31.29 -2.95 1.90
C THR A 63 30.79 -1.60 2.44
N ASP A 64 31.67 -0.89 3.14
CA ASP A 64 31.39 0.49 3.57
C ASP A 64 31.69 1.55 2.49
N ARG A 65 32.37 1.17 1.39
CA ARG A 65 32.70 2.08 0.28
C ARG A 65 31.57 2.21 -0.71
N PHE A 66 31.44 3.40 -1.31
CA PHE A 66 30.44 3.70 -2.30
C PHE A 66 30.93 3.46 -3.74
N LEU A 67 29.96 3.15 -4.62
CA LEU A 67 30.18 3.11 -6.07
C LEU A 67 30.58 4.51 -6.56
N ALA A 68 31.45 4.58 -7.57
CA ALA A 68 31.85 5.85 -8.18
C ALA A 68 30.63 6.66 -8.63
N GLY A 69 30.67 7.98 -8.43
CA GLY A 69 29.59 8.89 -8.77
C GLY A 69 28.43 8.94 -7.76
N THR A 70 28.52 8.20 -6.64
CA THR A 70 27.52 8.32 -5.55
C THR A 70 27.66 9.69 -4.88
N SER A 71 26.62 10.54 -4.95
CA SER A 71 26.63 11.84 -4.29
C SER A 71 25.53 11.96 -3.24
N PHE A 72 25.82 12.76 -2.22
CA PHE A 72 24.86 13.07 -1.15
C PHE A 72 23.59 13.75 -1.71
N GLU A 73 23.78 14.71 -2.60
CA GLU A 73 22.69 15.49 -3.19
C GLU A 73 21.72 14.59 -3.97
N LYS A 74 22.23 13.77 -4.90
CA LYS A 74 21.40 12.82 -5.66
C LYS A 74 20.70 11.81 -4.76
N THR A 75 21.36 11.35 -3.69
CA THR A 75 20.75 10.45 -2.71
C THR A 75 19.66 11.15 -1.91
N TYR A 76 19.87 12.41 -1.55
CA TYR A 76 18.82 13.19 -0.90
C TYR A 76 17.63 13.44 -1.83
N ASP A 77 17.87 13.68 -3.12
CA ASP A 77 16.81 13.79 -4.12
C ASP A 77 16.03 12.46 -4.26
N LEU A 78 16.70 11.30 -4.15
CA LEU A 78 16.03 10.00 -4.10
C LEU A 78 15.15 9.84 -2.85
N TYR A 79 15.57 10.39 -1.71
CA TYR A 79 14.72 10.46 -0.51
C TYR A 79 13.48 11.34 -0.75
N LEU A 80 13.62 12.48 -1.44
CA LEU A 80 12.49 13.34 -1.80
C LEU A 80 11.58 12.68 -2.83
N PHE A 81 12.13 11.97 -3.80
CA PHE A 81 11.37 11.14 -4.74
C PHE A 81 10.50 10.12 -4.00
N ASP A 82 11.08 9.35 -3.06
CA ASP A 82 10.33 8.37 -2.26
C ASP A 82 9.25 9.04 -1.38
N LYS A 83 9.50 10.25 -0.89
CA LYS A 83 8.47 11.04 -0.18
C LYS A 83 7.28 11.34 -1.09
N LYS A 84 7.53 11.84 -2.33
CA LYS A 84 6.47 12.12 -3.30
C LYS A 84 5.72 10.84 -3.70
N LEU A 85 6.46 9.73 -3.90
CA LEU A 85 5.87 8.43 -4.19
C LEU A 85 4.93 7.98 -3.09
N ARG A 86 5.32 8.10 -1.81
CA ARG A 86 4.44 7.77 -0.68
C ARG A 86 3.16 8.60 -0.66
N LEU A 87 3.23 9.89 -0.98
CA LEU A 87 2.06 10.77 -1.01
C LEU A 87 1.08 10.37 -2.12
N LEU A 88 1.56 10.05 -3.32
CA LEU A 88 0.71 9.56 -4.40
C LEU A 88 0.11 8.18 -4.09
N MET A 89 0.89 7.30 -3.47
CA MET A 89 0.40 5.97 -3.10
C MET A 89 -0.69 6.05 -2.02
N ILE A 90 -0.51 6.88 -0.99
CA ILE A 90 -1.50 6.99 0.09
C ILE A 90 -2.80 7.63 -0.38
N ASP A 91 -2.73 8.64 -1.27
CA ASP A 91 -3.90 9.26 -1.90
C ASP A 91 -4.77 8.23 -2.65
N ALA A 92 -4.16 7.39 -3.46
CA ALA A 92 -4.89 6.37 -4.19
C ALA A 92 -5.43 5.24 -3.28
N ILE A 93 -4.62 4.82 -2.29
CA ILE A 93 -5.03 3.76 -1.36
C ILE A 93 -6.16 4.24 -0.46
N GLU A 94 -6.21 5.51 -0.06
CA GLU A 94 -7.32 6.10 0.68
C GLU A 94 -8.65 5.95 -0.08
N ARG A 95 -8.67 6.31 -1.36
CA ARG A 95 -9.87 6.14 -2.22
C ARG A 95 -10.32 4.68 -2.29
N ILE A 96 -9.37 3.74 -2.40
CA ILE A 96 -9.66 2.31 -2.40
C ILE A 96 -10.19 1.88 -1.03
N GLU A 97 -9.58 2.34 0.07
CA GLU A 97 -9.98 2.03 1.44
C GLU A 97 -11.44 2.44 1.69
N ILE A 98 -11.80 3.67 1.33
CA ILE A 98 -13.18 4.20 1.46
C ILE A 98 -14.16 3.37 0.64
N HIS A 99 -13.82 3.05 -0.62
CA HIS A 99 -14.70 2.26 -1.46
C HIS A 99 -14.89 0.82 -0.97
N VAL A 100 -13.82 0.15 -0.57
CA VAL A 100 -13.91 -1.22 0.00
C VAL A 100 -14.75 -1.21 1.27
N ARG A 101 -14.60 -0.19 2.13
CA ARG A 101 -15.42 0.01 3.33
C ARG A 101 -16.89 0.12 2.98
N SER A 102 -17.24 0.99 2.04
CA SER A 102 -18.59 1.19 1.55
C SER A 102 -19.21 -0.09 0.96
N VAL A 103 -18.48 -0.79 0.09
CA VAL A 103 -18.93 -2.05 -0.51
C VAL A 103 -19.17 -3.14 0.53
N ILE A 104 -18.27 -3.32 1.48
CA ILE A 104 -18.42 -4.32 2.54
C ILE A 104 -19.64 -4.01 3.39
N ALA A 105 -19.80 -2.76 3.83
CA ALA A 105 -20.96 -2.34 4.63
C ALA A 105 -22.27 -2.53 3.88
N HIS A 106 -22.30 -2.20 2.59
CA HIS A 106 -23.49 -2.37 1.75
C HIS A 106 -23.85 -3.84 1.53
N GLU A 107 -22.90 -4.67 1.06
CA GLU A 107 -23.18 -6.06 0.68
C GLU A 107 -23.50 -6.96 1.89
N VAL A 108 -22.88 -6.71 3.03
CA VAL A 108 -23.11 -7.49 4.24
C VAL A 108 -24.24 -6.90 5.07
N GLY A 109 -24.24 -5.56 5.26
CA GLY A 109 -25.22 -4.86 6.09
C GLY A 109 -26.64 -4.82 5.52
N ARG A 110 -26.81 -4.97 4.19
CA ARG A 110 -28.15 -5.02 3.57
C ARG A 110 -29.01 -6.19 4.06
N ASN A 111 -28.41 -7.23 4.58
CA ASN A 111 -29.13 -8.41 5.07
C ASN A 111 -29.50 -8.28 6.56
N ASP A 112 -28.71 -7.53 7.32
CA ASP A 112 -28.85 -7.31 8.74
C ASP A 112 -28.00 -6.08 9.12
N PRO A 113 -28.59 -5.02 9.69
CA PRO A 113 -27.83 -3.85 10.13
C PRO A 113 -26.72 -4.16 11.12
N LEU A 114 -26.80 -5.24 11.88
CA LEU A 114 -25.80 -5.69 12.85
C LEU A 114 -24.93 -6.86 12.33
N ALA A 115 -24.96 -7.11 11.03
CA ALA A 115 -24.26 -8.23 10.41
C ALA A 115 -22.76 -8.29 10.75
N TYR A 116 -22.12 -7.18 11.06
CA TYR A 116 -20.70 -7.12 11.44
C TYR A 116 -20.42 -7.78 12.80
N MET A 117 -21.43 -7.99 13.65
CA MET A 117 -21.34 -8.71 14.91
C MET A 117 -21.87 -10.15 14.81
N SER A 118 -22.41 -10.55 13.67
CA SER A 118 -23.06 -11.85 13.48
C SER A 118 -22.14 -12.89 12.86
N SER A 119 -21.97 -14.03 13.49
CA SER A 119 -21.21 -15.17 12.97
C SER A 119 -21.83 -15.81 11.72
N LYS A 120 -23.10 -15.54 11.42
CA LYS A 120 -23.86 -16.05 10.25
C LYS A 120 -23.13 -15.78 8.92
N TYR A 121 -22.42 -14.65 8.82
CA TYR A 121 -21.77 -14.23 7.60
C TYR A 121 -20.28 -14.64 7.55
N ILE A 122 -19.81 -15.33 8.57
CA ILE A 122 -18.41 -15.71 8.75
C ILE A 122 -18.19 -17.17 8.34
N ASN A 123 -17.01 -17.48 7.82
CA ASN A 123 -16.60 -18.85 7.58
C ASN A 123 -16.33 -19.54 8.93
N PRO A 124 -16.95 -20.71 9.22
CA PRO A 124 -16.83 -21.38 10.52
C PRO A 124 -15.41 -21.61 11.01
N LYS A 125 -14.44 -21.78 10.11
CA LYS A 125 -13.02 -21.93 10.47
C LYS A 125 -12.41 -20.70 11.17
N PHE A 126 -13.08 -19.55 11.10
CA PHE A 126 -12.63 -18.32 11.74
C PHE A 126 -13.46 -17.92 12.97
N SER A 127 -14.32 -18.78 13.50
CA SER A 127 -15.24 -18.45 14.60
C SER A 127 -14.52 -17.82 15.79
N SER A 128 -13.48 -18.43 16.32
CA SER A 128 -12.70 -17.90 17.46
C SER A 128 -12.00 -16.57 17.13
N ALA A 129 -11.43 -16.45 15.93
CA ALA A 129 -10.80 -15.21 15.51
C ALA A 129 -11.82 -14.08 15.35
N PHE A 130 -13.04 -14.42 14.92
CA PHE A 130 -14.15 -13.47 14.78
C PHE A 130 -14.68 -13.01 16.14
N GLU A 131 -14.87 -13.89 17.12
CA GLU A 131 -15.25 -13.53 18.48
C GLU A 131 -14.30 -12.50 19.10
N HIS A 132 -12.99 -12.77 18.97
CA HIS A 132 -11.98 -11.81 19.42
C HIS A 132 -12.02 -10.48 18.64
N TRP A 133 -12.29 -10.56 17.34
CA TRP A 133 -12.46 -9.37 16.49
C TRP A 133 -13.67 -8.56 16.92
N VAL A 134 -14.85 -9.19 17.15
CA VAL A 134 -16.07 -8.54 17.65
C VAL A 134 -15.84 -7.86 18.98
N TYR A 135 -15.17 -8.54 19.92
CA TYR A 135 -14.81 -7.93 21.19
C TYR A 135 -14.03 -6.61 21.01
N LYS A 136 -13.02 -6.63 20.15
CA LYS A 136 -12.24 -5.42 19.83
C LYS A 136 -13.08 -4.31 19.19
N GLN A 137 -14.05 -4.68 18.34
CA GLN A 137 -14.94 -3.68 17.74
C GLN A 137 -15.85 -3.05 18.79
N LYS A 138 -16.40 -3.84 19.71
CA LYS A 138 -17.22 -3.30 20.81
C LYS A 138 -16.44 -2.28 21.63
N VAL A 139 -15.25 -2.65 22.12
CA VAL A 139 -14.38 -1.72 22.86
C VAL A 139 -14.12 -0.44 22.04
N LYS A 140 -13.80 -0.58 20.74
CA LYS A 140 -13.52 0.59 19.89
C LYS A 140 -14.75 1.47 19.70
N LEU A 141 -15.94 0.90 19.55
CA LEU A 141 -17.19 1.66 19.46
C LEU A 141 -17.52 2.34 20.77
N ASP A 142 -17.29 1.67 21.91
CA ASP A 142 -17.53 2.26 23.25
C ASP A 142 -16.59 3.43 23.53
N GLU A 143 -15.35 3.38 23.06
CA GLU A 143 -14.33 4.43 23.22
C GLU A 143 -14.43 5.54 22.16
N SER A 144 -15.13 5.31 21.04
CA SER A 144 -15.22 6.28 19.94
C SER A 144 -15.96 7.54 20.38
N ARG A 145 -15.41 8.67 19.95
CA ARG A 145 -15.99 10.00 20.08
C ARG A 145 -16.44 10.60 18.75
N ASP A 146 -16.56 9.75 17.72
CA ASP A 146 -17.06 10.19 16.44
C ASP A 146 -18.54 10.59 16.55
N ASP A 147 -18.91 11.73 16.00
CA ASP A 147 -20.25 12.31 16.13
C ASP A 147 -21.37 11.33 15.77
N CYS A 148 -21.18 10.52 14.73
CA CYS A 148 -22.16 9.54 14.31
C CYS A 148 -22.35 8.40 15.34
N ILE A 149 -21.29 8.00 16.04
CA ILE A 149 -21.34 6.99 17.10
C ILE A 149 -21.99 7.57 18.36
N GLU A 150 -21.56 8.77 18.77
CA GLU A 150 -22.12 9.46 19.94
C GLU A 150 -23.61 9.75 19.75
N TRP A 151 -24.03 10.12 18.55
CA TRP A 151 -25.45 10.32 18.24
C TRP A 151 -26.27 9.04 18.47
N HIS A 152 -25.84 7.88 17.93
CA HIS A 152 -26.55 6.62 18.13
C HIS A 152 -26.62 6.26 19.61
N ARG A 153 -25.51 6.42 20.31
CA ARG A 153 -25.41 6.15 21.76
C ARG A 153 -26.37 7.04 22.57
N SER A 154 -26.42 8.34 22.27
CA SER A 154 -27.30 9.31 22.95
C SER A 154 -28.78 9.02 22.73
N GLN A 155 -29.14 8.42 21.60
CA GLN A 155 -30.50 8.01 21.26
C GLN A 155 -30.86 6.60 21.75
N GLY A 156 -29.94 5.89 22.43
CA GLY A 156 -30.15 4.49 22.83
C GLY A 156 -30.31 3.54 21.65
N LYS A 157 -29.80 3.88 20.47
CA LYS A 157 -29.92 3.07 19.25
C LYS A 157 -28.72 2.19 19.04
N GLU A 158 -28.94 0.99 18.53
CA GLU A 158 -27.85 0.16 18.05
C GLU A 158 -27.11 0.82 16.87
N ILE A 159 -25.80 0.59 16.80
CA ILE A 159 -24.94 1.19 15.77
C ILE A 159 -24.95 0.28 14.54
N PRO A 160 -25.55 0.69 13.41
CA PRO A 160 -25.63 -0.17 12.23
C PRO A 160 -24.27 -0.28 11.52
N PHE A 161 -24.10 -1.31 10.70
CA PHE A 161 -22.85 -1.62 10.04
C PHE A 161 -22.24 -0.42 9.28
N TRP A 162 -23.06 0.27 8.50
CA TRP A 162 -22.61 1.43 7.71
C TRP A 162 -22.13 2.62 8.55
N VAL A 163 -22.44 2.65 9.84
CA VAL A 163 -21.89 3.62 10.80
C VAL A 163 -20.67 3.02 11.50
N ALA A 164 -20.78 1.80 12.00
CA ALA A 164 -19.68 1.14 12.71
C ALA A 164 -18.40 1.01 11.86
N VAL A 165 -18.55 0.77 10.55
CA VAL A 165 -17.43 0.60 9.62
C VAL A 165 -16.59 1.87 9.47
N GLU A 166 -17.12 3.06 9.75
CA GLU A 166 -16.37 4.31 9.67
C GLU A 166 -15.24 4.38 10.73
N THR A 167 -15.39 3.64 11.83
CA THR A 167 -14.34 3.53 12.83
C THR A 167 -13.21 2.54 12.45
N TRP A 168 -13.39 1.76 11.36
CA TRP A 168 -12.42 0.72 11.00
C TRP A 168 -11.22 1.29 10.24
N ASP A 169 -10.03 0.86 10.61
CA ASP A 169 -8.84 1.03 9.79
C ASP A 169 -8.78 -0.03 8.67
N PHE A 170 -7.92 0.20 7.70
CA PHE A 170 -7.77 -0.73 6.56
C PHE A 170 -7.38 -2.15 6.99
N GLY A 171 -6.60 -2.28 8.07
CA GLY A 171 -6.22 -3.58 8.62
C GLY A 171 -7.41 -4.35 9.21
N GLN A 172 -8.29 -3.67 9.93
CA GLN A 172 -9.52 -4.25 10.47
C GLN A 172 -10.46 -4.70 9.36
N MET A 173 -10.65 -3.86 8.34
CA MET A 173 -11.44 -4.15 7.16
C MET A 173 -10.89 -5.35 6.37
N SER A 174 -9.58 -5.40 6.13
CA SER A 174 -8.92 -6.52 5.47
C SER A 174 -9.06 -7.83 6.24
N LYS A 175 -9.00 -7.79 7.58
CA LYS A 175 -9.23 -8.96 8.44
C LYS A 175 -10.68 -9.41 8.41
N TYR A 176 -11.64 -8.49 8.51
CA TYR A 176 -13.05 -8.81 8.43
C TYR A 176 -13.39 -9.48 7.09
N TYR A 177 -12.97 -8.88 5.98
CA TYR A 177 -13.12 -9.49 4.67
C TYR A 177 -12.57 -10.92 4.62
N ALA A 178 -11.37 -11.14 5.13
CA ALA A 178 -10.74 -12.48 5.11
C ALA A 178 -11.52 -13.54 5.89
N MET A 179 -12.31 -13.13 6.88
CA MET A 179 -13.14 -14.05 7.71
C MET A 179 -14.51 -14.34 7.09
N LEU A 180 -14.99 -13.55 6.14
CA LEU A 180 -16.29 -13.75 5.51
C LEU A 180 -16.45 -15.13 4.87
N ASN A 181 -17.70 -15.59 4.77
CA ASN A 181 -18.03 -16.83 4.05
C ASN A 181 -17.97 -16.63 2.53
N GLY A 182 -18.04 -17.76 1.78
CA GLY A 182 -17.89 -17.73 0.32
C GLY A 182 -18.96 -16.91 -0.40
N HIS A 183 -20.19 -16.88 0.13
CA HIS A 183 -21.30 -16.13 -0.45
C HIS A 183 -21.05 -14.62 -0.40
N MET A 184 -20.61 -14.10 0.76
CA MET A 184 -20.28 -12.69 0.92
C MET A 184 -19.05 -12.30 0.10
N HIS A 185 -18.01 -13.15 0.07
CA HIS A 185 -16.88 -12.93 -0.82
C HIS A 185 -17.30 -12.75 -2.27
N GLY A 186 -18.17 -13.63 -2.80
CA GLY A 186 -18.64 -13.56 -4.18
C GLY A 186 -19.38 -12.26 -4.50
N LYS A 187 -20.19 -11.74 -3.58
CA LYS A 187 -20.88 -10.46 -3.75
C LYS A 187 -19.89 -9.29 -3.79
N ILE A 188 -18.94 -9.26 -2.86
CA ILE A 188 -17.97 -8.18 -2.74
C ILE A 188 -17.04 -8.13 -3.95
N ILE A 189 -16.39 -9.26 -4.32
CA ILE A 189 -15.38 -9.24 -5.40
C ILE A 189 -15.95 -8.87 -6.76
N ARG A 190 -17.22 -9.19 -7.03
CA ARG A 190 -17.92 -8.76 -8.26
C ARG A 190 -17.93 -7.25 -8.43
N ARG A 191 -18.08 -6.49 -7.32
CA ARG A 191 -18.03 -5.01 -7.35
C ARG A 191 -16.66 -4.47 -7.79
N PHE A 192 -15.61 -5.29 -7.67
CA PHE A 192 -14.24 -4.94 -8.06
C PHE A 192 -13.81 -5.58 -9.38
N GLY A 193 -14.70 -6.34 -10.03
CA GLY A 193 -14.37 -7.07 -11.26
C GLY A 193 -13.27 -8.11 -11.06
N ILE A 194 -13.30 -8.81 -9.92
CA ILE A 194 -12.33 -9.83 -9.53
C ILE A 194 -13.04 -11.15 -9.35
N ASP A 195 -12.51 -12.22 -9.92
CA ASP A 195 -13.13 -13.54 -9.87
C ASP A 195 -12.64 -14.40 -8.71
N ASN A 196 -11.47 -14.08 -8.16
CA ASN A 196 -10.83 -14.88 -7.12
C ASN A 196 -10.78 -14.13 -5.78
N LYS A 197 -11.53 -14.64 -4.79
CA LYS A 197 -11.59 -14.07 -3.43
C LYS A 197 -10.25 -14.05 -2.70
N GLN A 198 -9.36 -15.03 -2.97
CA GLN A 198 -8.05 -15.09 -2.33
C GLN A 198 -7.10 -14.03 -2.91
N THR A 199 -7.22 -13.76 -4.20
CA THR A 199 -6.51 -12.67 -4.87
C THR A 199 -6.86 -11.33 -4.23
N PHE A 200 -8.15 -11.04 -4.08
CA PHE A 200 -8.59 -9.80 -3.44
C PHE A 200 -8.12 -9.69 -1.98
N ALA A 201 -8.22 -10.77 -1.19
CA ALA A 201 -7.73 -10.80 0.19
C ALA A 201 -6.22 -10.48 0.27
N LYS A 202 -5.41 -11.04 -0.63
CA LYS A 202 -3.96 -10.76 -0.70
C LYS A 202 -3.69 -9.32 -1.14
N TRP A 203 -4.48 -8.76 -2.05
CA TRP A 203 -4.38 -7.36 -2.45
C TRP A 203 -4.68 -6.43 -1.29
N LEU A 204 -5.78 -6.61 -0.57
CA LEU A 204 -6.12 -5.80 0.62
C LEU A 204 -5.00 -5.85 1.66
N LYS A 205 -4.43 -7.03 1.91
CA LYS A 205 -3.30 -7.19 2.84
C LYS A 205 -2.04 -6.44 2.36
N CYS A 206 -1.73 -6.50 1.07
CA CYS A 206 -0.60 -5.79 0.48
C CYS A 206 -0.81 -4.27 0.54
N LEU A 207 -1.99 -3.79 0.15
CA LEU A 207 -2.33 -2.37 0.17
C LEU A 207 -2.29 -1.80 1.59
N ASN A 208 -2.81 -2.54 2.58
CA ASN A 208 -2.69 -2.16 3.99
C ASN A 208 -1.22 -2.05 4.45
N LEU A 209 -0.36 -2.99 4.05
CA LEU A 209 1.07 -2.91 4.35
C LEU A 209 1.71 -1.65 3.75
N ILE A 210 1.41 -1.34 2.48
CA ILE A 210 1.96 -0.17 1.79
C ILE A 210 1.41 1.10 2.41
N ARG A 211 0.11 1.18 2.67
CA ARG A 211 -0.55 2.30 3.35
C ARG A 211 0.13 2.61 4.68
N ASN A 212 0.35 1.59 5.51
CA ASN A 212 1.01 1.76 6.80
C ASN A 212 2.47 2.21 6.64
N ARG A 213 3.21 1.68 5.66
CA ARG A 213 4.56 2.19 5.34
C ARG A 213 4.55 3.66 4.94
N CYS A 214 3.57 4.08 4.14
CA CYS A 214 3.42 5.48 3.73
C CYS A 214 3.08 6.37 4.93
N ALA A 215 2.10 5.99 5.74
CA ALA A 215 1.65 6.74 6.92
C ALA A 215 2.75 6.88 7.98
N HIS A 216 3.56 5.82 8.18
CA HIS A 216 4.70 5.84 9.11
C HIS A 216 6.01 6.33 8.46
N HIS A 217 5.94 6.98 7.30
CA HIS A 217 7.07 7.57 6.60
C HIS A 217 8.21 6.57 6.28
N SER A 218 7.90 5.28 6.20
CA SER A 218 8.87 4.25 5.83
C SER A 218 9.17 4.30 4.33
N ARG A 219 10.42 3.97 3.96
CA ARG A 219 10.83 3.90 2.56
C ARG A 219 10.04 2.82 1.82
N ILE A 220 9.60 3.11 0.58
CA ILE A 220 8.84 2.16 -0.25
C ILE A 220 9.48 1.84 -1.61
N TRP A 221 10.26 2.75 -2.20
CA TRP A 221 10.72 2.64 -3.58
C TRP A 221 11.45 1.32 -3.92
N ASN A 222 12.26 0.78 -3.01
CA ASN A 222 13.01 -0.47 -3.22
C ASN A 222 12.72 -1.55 -2.14
N ARG A 223 11.59 -1.45 -1.46
CA ARG A 223 11.20 -2.45 -0.45
C ARG A 223 10.35 -3.55 -1.06
N LYS A 224 10.68 -4.78 -0.72
CA LYS A 224 9.81 -5.92 -1.03
C LYS A 224 8.55 -5.91 -0.17
N HIS A 225 7.47 -6.42 -0.72
CA HIS A 225 6.25 -6.79 -0.03
C HIS A 225 5.93 -8.27 -0.33
N PRO A 226 4.99 -8.91 0.38
CA PRO A 226 4.54 -10.26 0.05
C PRO A 226 4.07 -10.33 -1.40
N ARG A 227 4.44 -11.40 -2.09
CA ARG A 227 4.07 -11.62 -3.49
C ARG A 227 2.56 -11.50 -3.67
N VAL A 228 2.14 -10.63 -4.57
CA VAL A 228 0.74 -10.46 -4.93
C VAL A 228 0.38 -11.36 -6.11
N PRO A 229 -0.77 -12.02 -6.09
CA PRO A 229 -1.28 -12.75 -7.24
C PRO A 229 -1.72 -11.77 -8.33
N VAL A 230 -1.48 -12.17 -9.56
CA VAL A 230 -1.90 -11.48 -10.76
C VAL A 230 -3.07 -12.28 -11.34
N PRO A 231 -4.27 -11.68 -11.55
CA PRO A 231 -5.38 -12.34 -12.23
C PRO A 231 -5.03 -12.65 -13.68
N ASP A 232 -5.62 -13.72 -14.20
CA ASP A 232 -5.57 -14.08 -15.60
C ASP A 232 -6.66 -13.29 -16.36
N ASN A 233 -6.30 -12.11 -16.83
CA ASN A 233 -7.17 -11.25 -17.64
C ASN A 233 -6.35 -10.30 -18.51
N GLU A 234 -6.98 -9.76 -19.55
CA GLU A 234 -6.34 -8.91 -20.56
C GLU A 234 -5.51 -7.75 -19.97
N TYR A 235 -6.00 -7.14 -18.87
CA TYR A 235 -5.27 -6.04 -18.24
C TYR A 235 -3.93 -6.48 -17.67
N PHE A 236 -3.90 -7.56 -16.91
CA PHE A 236 -2.67 -8.03 -16.30
C PHE A 236 -1.75 -8.74 -17.29
N ASP A 237 -2.31 -9.40 -18.30
CA ASP A 237 -1.56 -10.00 -19.40
C ASP A 237 -0.82 -8.92 -20.20
N GLY A 238 -1.52 -7.82 -20.52
CA GLY A 238 -0.92 -6.66 -21.21
C GLY A 238 0.20 -5.98 -20.42
N LEU A 239 0.19 -6.07 -19.08
CA LEU A 239 1.25 -5.52 -18.24
C LEU A 239 2.55 -6.33 -18.29
N ASN A 240 2.50 -7.61 -18.68
CA ASN A 240 3.65 -8.51 -18.76
C ASN A 240 4.56 -8.41 -17.52
N LEU A 241 3.97 -8.67 -16.35
CA LEU A 241 4.66 -8.54 -15.06
C LEU A 241 5.63 -9.70 -14.85
N HIS A 242 6.92 -9.38 -14.80
CA HIS A 242 7.93 -10.38 -14.44
C HIS A 242 7.68 -10.90 -12.99
N PRO A 243 7.91 -12.20 -12.70
CA PRO A 243 7.68 -12.77 -11.37
C PRO A 243 8.30 -12.00 -10.20
N GLU A 244 9.48 -11.43 -10.38
CA GLU A 244 10.16 -10.62 -9.37
C GLU A 244 9.48 -9.26 -9.13
N SER A 245 8.80 -8.71 -10.15
CA SER A 245 8.03 -7.47 -10.05
C SER A 245 6.84 -7.63 -9.11
N CYS A 246 6.28 -8.85 -8.96
CA CYS A 246 5.14 -9.14 -8.10
C CYS A 246 5.42 -8.97 -6.60
N GLU A 247 6.67 -8.73 -6.20
CA GLU A 247 7.10 -8.43 -4.82
C GLU A 247 7.57 -6.98 -4.66
N ARG A 248 7.41 -6.14 -5.69
CA ARG A 248 7.93 -4.77 -5.75
C ARG A 248 6.81 -3.76 -5.96
N ILE A 249 7.15 -2.49 -5.70
CA ILE A 249 6.17 -1.40 -5.73
C ILE A 249 5.42 -1.27 -7.06
N PHE A 250 6.03 -1.68 -8.17
CA PHE A 250 5.38 -1.62 -9.49
C PHE A 250 4.12 -2.49 -9.56
N SER A 251 4.14 -3.71 -9.04
CA SER A 251 2.92 -4.54 -9.01
C SER A 251 1.81 -3.94 -8.15
N ALA A 252 2.17 -3.27 -7.06
CA ALA A 252 1.19 -2.53 -6.27
C ALA A 252 0.60 -1.33 -7.04
N ILE A 253 1.42 -0.63 -7.83
CA ILE A 253 0.94 0.44 -8.72
C ILE A 253 -0.05 -0.13 -9.73
N CYS A 254 0.22 -1.29 -10.32
CA CYS A 254 -0.69 -1.96 -11.27
C CYS A 254 -2.04 -2.31 -10.61
N ILE A 255 -2.01 -2.88 -9.41
CA ILE A 255 -3.23 -3.21 -8.66
C ILE A 255 -4.01 -1.95 -8.27
N ILE A 256 -3.32 -0.93 -7.78
CA ILE A 256 -3.95 0.34 -7.40
C ILE A 256 -4.62 0.95 -8.62
N TRP A 257 -3.95 0.99 -9.77
CA TRP A 257 -4.54 1.54 -10.98
C TRP A 257 -5.77 0.75 -11.44
N TYR A 258 -5.70 -0.58 -11.41
CA TYR A 258 -6.85 -1.43 -11.71
C TYR A 258 -8.08 -1.09 -10.87
N LEU A 259 -7.89 -0.81 -9.57
CA LEU A 259 -8.96 -0.44 -8.66
C LEU A 259 -9.38 1.03 -8.83
N VAL A 260 -8.43 1.96 -8.90
CA VAL A 260 -8.70 3.40 -9.00
C VAL A 260 -9.42 3.76 -10.30
N LYS A 261 -9.07 3.12 -11.42
CA LYS A 261 -9.72 3.37 -12.70
C LYS A 261 -11.21 3.02 -12.66
N ARG A 262 -11.60 1.99 -11.88
CA ARG A 262 -13.00 1.62 -11.64
C ARG A 262 -13.75 2.62 -10.77
N LEU A 263 -13.07 3.27 -9.84
CA LEU A 263 -13.64 4.29 -8.96
C LEU A 263 -13.83 5.62 -9.68
N GLY A 264 -12.90 5.98 -10.53
CA GLY A 264 -12.88 7.25 -11.25
C GLY A 264 -12.24 7.11 -12.62
N PRO A 265 -13.03 6.84 -13.68
CA PRO A 265 -12.51 6.65 -15.03
C PRO A 265 -11.63 7.81 -15.54
N GLY A 266 -11.90 9.04 -15.09
CA GLY A 266 -11.12 10.24 -15.41
C GLY A 266 -9.89 10.48 -14.53
N SER A 267 -9.51 9.53 -13.65
CA SER A 267 -8.37 9.70 -12.75
C SER A 267 -7.05 9.93 -13.49
N THR A 268 -6.31 10.94 -13.08
CA THR A 268 -4.97 11.27 -13.61
C THR A 268 -3.84 10.66 -12.78
N TRP A 269 -4.16 9.87 -11.78
CA TRP A 269 -3.19 9.33 -10.83
C TRP A 269 -2.07 8.52 -11.49
N LEU A 270 -2.39 7.67 -12.47
CA LEU A 270 -1.36 6.88 -13.18
C LEU A 270 -0.37 7.76 -13.91
N ARG A 271 -0.83 8.84 -14.55
CA ARG A 271 0.03 9.81 -15.21
C ARG A 271 0.97 10.47 -14.21
N GLN A 272 0.45 10.89 -13.04
CA GLN A 272 1.27 11.51 -11.99
C GLN A 272 2.34 10.54 -11.45
N ILE A 273 2.01 9.25 -11.27
CA ILE A 273 2.96 8.20 -10.89
C ILE A 273 4.03 8.02 -11.98
N ALA A 274 3.63 7.94 -13.24
CA ALA A 274 4.54 7.76 -14.36
C ALA A 274 5.51 8.94 -14.49
N ASP A 275 5.00 10.17 -14.44
CA ASP A 275 5.81 11.41 -14.49
C ASP A 275 6.79 11.48 -13.31
N LEU A 276 6.34 11.10 -12.12
CA LEU A 276 7.22 11.01 -10.95
C LEU A 276 8.32 9.96 -11.15
N ILE A 277 8.00 8.77 -11.64
CA ILE A 277 8.97 7.68 -11.87
C ILE A 277 10.00 8.10 -12.91
N ASP A 278 9.58 8.76 -14.00
CA ASP A 278 10.48 9.26 -15.04
C ASP A 278 11.44 10.36 -14.51
N SER A 279 11.01 11.10 -13.47
CA SER A 279 11.85 12.09 -12.78
C SER A 279 12.78 11.50 -11.71
N LYS A 280 12.81 10.16 -11.56
CA LYS A 280 13.61 9.50 -10.52
C LYS A 280 15.10 9.83 -10.67
N PRO A 281 15.80 10.31 -9.62
CA PRO A 281 17.21 10.59 -9.67
C PRO A 281 18.05 9.36 -10.04
N ASN A 282 19.03 9.57 -10.93
CA ASN A 282 20.00 8.53 -11.26
C ASN A 282 21.07 8.46 -10.17
N VAL A 283 20.95 7.47 -9.28
CA VAL A 283 21.90 7.19 -8.19
C VAL A 283 22.51 5.82 -8.46
N PRO A 284 23.86 5.68 -8.43
CA PRO A 284 24.53 4.39 -8.65
C PRO A 284 23.95 3.28 -7.76
N GLY A 285 23.64 2.12 -8.33
CA GLY A 285 23.05 0.98 -7.63
C GLY A 285 21.56 1.12 -7.28
N CYS A 286 20.90 2.19 -7.72
CA CYS A 286 19.48 2.47 -7.46
C CYS A 286 18.66 2.47 -8.75
N GLY A 287 18.68 1.35 -9.50
CA GLY A 287 17.97 1.21 -10.77
C GLY A 287 16.46 1.07 -10.62
N TYR A 288 15.76 1.07 -11.76
CA TYR A 288 14.30 0.84 -11.85
C TYR A 288 13.93 -0.61 -11.49
N ASP A 289 14.83 -1.57 -11.68
CA ASP A 289 14.69 -2.96 -11.25
C ASP A 289 14.38 -3.08 -9.76
N SER A 290 14.96 -2.22 -8.93
CA SER A 290 14.69 -2.15 -7.50
C SER A 290 13.22 -1.84 -7.17
N MET A 291 12.49 -1.24 -8.11
CA MET A 291 11.06 -0.95 -8.04
C MET A 291 10.21 -2.04 -8.72
N GLY A 292 10.83 -2.98 -9.43
CA GLY A 292 10.16 -3.97 -10.26
C GLY A 292 9.77 -3.47 -11.64
N LEU A 293 10.33 -2.33 -12.06
CA LEU A 293 10.08 -1.71 -13.36
C LEU A 293 11.09 -2.20 -14.42
N PRO A 294 10.73 -2.11 -15.72
CA PRO A 294 11.68 -2.28 -16.81
C PRO A 294 12.85 -1.28 -16.71
N ALA A 295 14.00 -1.63 -17.27
CA ALA A 295 15.19 -0.78 -17.25
C ALA A 295 14.98 0.61 -17.90
N LYS A 296 14.04 0.70 -18.85
CA LYS A 296 13.68 1.97 -19.57
C LYS A 296 12.77 2.91 -18.77
N GLY A 297 12.34 2.53 -17.54
CA GLY A 297 11.44 3.33 -16.72
C GLY A 297 9.99 2.86 -16.76
N PHE A 298 9.04 3.79 -16.63
CA PHE A 298 7.63 3.46 -16.54
C PHE A 298 7.06 3.05 -17.91
N PRO A 299 6.50 1.83 -18.06
CA PRO A 299 6.02 1.29 -19.33
C PRO A 299 4.60 1.82 -19.66
N ARG A 300 4.48 3.09 -20.06
CA ARG A 300 3.18 3.77 -20.30
C ARG A 300 2.31 3.05 -21.32
N GLU A 301 2.93 2.50 -22.36
CA GLU A 301 2.26 1.78 -23.43
C GLU A 301 1.48 0.55 -22.97
N ARG A 302 1.90 -0.06 -21.86
CA ARG A 302 1.22 -1.23 -21.28
C ARG A 302 -0.09 -0.90 -20.57
N PHE A 303 -0.37 0.38 -20.35
CA PHE A 303 -1.57 0.87 -19.66
C PHE A 303 -2.57 1.56 -20.60
N SER A 304 -2.34 1.50 -21.90
CA SER A 304 -3.19 2.12 -22.92
C SER A 304 -4.48 1.36 -23.19
N GLN A 305 -4.60 0.12 -22.71
CA GLN A 305 -5.79 -0.69 -22.90
C GLN A 305 -7.00 -0.06 -22.20
N ASP A 306 -8.07 0.10 -22.96
CA ASP A 306 -9.37 0.48 -22.41
C ASP A 306 -9.92 -0.72 -21.61
N LEU A 307 -9.82 -0.62 -20.31
CA LEU A 307 -10.43 -1.59 -19.42
C LEU A 307 -11.93 -1.38 -19.50
N GLY A 308 -12.63 -2.10 -20.38
CA GLY A 308 -14.09 -2.04 -20.50
C GLY A 308 -14.76 -2.09 -19.12
N PHE A 309 -15.06 -0.92 -18.56
CA PHE A 309 -15.67 -0.81 -17.25
C PHE A 309 -17.15 -1.07 -17.39
N VAL A 310 -17.57 -2.29 -17.18
CA VAL A 310 -18.93 -2.57 -16.76
C VAL A 310 -19.05 -2.10 -15.31
N ILE A 311 -19.58 -0.90 -15.12
CA ILE A 311 -20.25 -0.57 -13.86
C ILE A 311 -21.29 -1.67 -13.72
N ALA A 312 -21.16 -2.51 -12.69
CA ALA A 312 -22.19 -3.48 -12.36
C ALA A 312 -23.41 -2.71 -11.81
N ASP A 313 -24.08 -1.94 -12.68
CA ASP A 313 -25.39 -1.40 -12.51
C ASP A 313 -26.40 -2.49 -12.88
N ASN A 314 -26.41 -3.56 -12.12
CA ASN A 314 -27.53 -4.48 -12.12
C ASN A 314 -27.60 -5.16 -10.76
N ASP A 315 -27.97 -4.40 -9.72
CA ASP A 315 -28.93 -4.97 -8.80
C ASP A 315 -30.23 -5.10 -9.62
N PRO A 316 -30.85 -6.27 -9.73
CA PRO A 316 -32.24 -6.35 -10.09
C PRO A 316 -32.99 -5.68 -8.94
N VAL A 317 -33.15 -4.38 -9.04
CA VAL A 317 -34.12 -3.62 -8.27
C VAL A 317 -35.46 -4.30 -8.56
N ALA A 318 -36.01 -4.89 -7.54
CA ALA A 318 -37.32 -5.45 -7.45
C ALA A 318 -38.30 -4.81 -8.42
N GLU A 319 -38.42 -5.36 -9.61
CA GLU A 319 -39.69 -5.38 -10.33
C GLU A 319 -40.62 -6.34 -9.57
N GLY A 320 -41.38 -5.81 -8.64
CA GLY A 320 -42.29 -6.63 -7.86
C GLY A 320 -42.88 -5.95 -6.63
N ARG A 321 -43.20 -4.66 -6.72
CA ARG A 321 -44.25 -4.07 -5.88
C ARG A 321 -45.07 -3.08 -6.72
N LYS A 322 -45.74 -3.57 -7.72
CA LYS A 322 -46.97 -2.97 -8.21
C LYS A 322 -48.15 -3.72 -7.61
N GLY A 323 -48.96 -3.01 -6.86
CA GLY A 323 -50.36 -3.25 -6.69
C GLY A 323 -50.79 -4.26 -5.65
N SER A 324 -51.29 -3.75 -4.55
CA SER A 324 -52.67 -3.98 -4.11
C SER A 324 -52.95 -3.09 -2.89
N ASP A 325 -53.80 -2.17 -3.14
CA ASP A 325 -54.77 -1.48 -2.25
C ASP A 325 -54.39 -1.18 -0.81
#